data_0f118c72f8a6227562ba60d91f9938ef
#
_entry.id   0f118c72f8a6227562ba60d91f9938ef
#
_cell.length_a   1.000
_cell.length_b   1.000
_cell.length_c   1.000
_cell.angle_alpha   90.00
_cell.angle_beta   90.00
_cell.angle_gamma   90.00
#
_symmetry.space_group_name_H-M   'P 1'
#
loop_
_entity.id
_entity.type
_entity.pdbx_description
1 polymer ?
#
loop_
_entity_poly.entity_id
_entity_poly.type
_entity_poly.pdbx_seq_one_letter_code
_entity_poly.pdbx_strand_id
1 'polypeptide(L)'
;MERDSFLVAGAQTAFVDASVASDERYRPSLITNSQVDGCSLLSVLKREFSSCSSFDLCVAFIADTGLQPLVQVLSSLRQRGVKGRILTSTYLNFNRPEVFAKLLEYENIDVRVYQGSMHAKGYMFKQGDVSTVIIGSSNLTQTALTCNREWNVLFRSYETGDMLASVRSEFEELWASSDTVQLSKAWIEEYREYRKTHQVKSAPNKKTFVSNAVEALGTDDVICPNKMQSMALEALK
;
A
#
# COMPACT_ATOMS: atom_id res chain seq x y z
N MET A 1 -6.37 18.69 -26.21
CA MET A 1 -6.37 20.10 -25.75
C MET A 1 -7.23 20.34 -24.50
N GLU A 2 -8.49 19.94 -24.40
CA GLU A 2 -9.28 20.21 -23.17
C GLU A 2 -8.80 19.46 -21.93
N ARG A 3 -8.40 18.17 -22.02
CA ARG A 3 -7.93 17.38 -20.86
C ARG A 3 -6.61 17.87 -20.29
N ASP A 4 -5.70 18.33 -21.13
CA ASP A 4 -4.40 18.88 -20.71
C ASP A 4 -4.61 20.09 -19.80
N SER A 5 -5.59 20.94 -20.12
CA SER A 5 -5.91 22.12 -19.32
C SER A 5 -6.42 21.76 -17.91
N PHE A 6 -7.14 20.65 -17.74
CA PHE A 6 -7.66 20.24 -16.43
C PHE A 6 -6.57 19.73 -15.49
N LEU A 7 -5.61 18.92 -15.99
CA LEU A 7 -4.48 18.46 -15.16
C LEU A 7 -3.56 19.61 -14.76
N VAL A 8 -3.26 20.52 -15.71
CA VAL A 8 -2.44 21.70 -15.44
C VAL A 8 -3.13 22.62 -14.42
N ALA A 9 -4.40 22.97 -14.64
CA ALA A 9 -5.16 23.79 -13.71
C ALA A 9 -5.27 23.14 -12.33
N GLY A 10 -5.52 21.82 -12.26
CA GLY A 10 -5.56 21.08 -11.00
C GLY A 10 -4.25 21.13 -10.23
N ALA A 11 -3.12 20.93 -10.91
CA ALA A 11 -1.80 21.04 -10.31
C ALA A 11 -1.51 22.46 -9.82
N GLN A 12 -1.84 23.47 -10.63
CA GLN A 12 -1.67 24.87 -10.27
C GLN A 12 -2.49 25.25 -9.02
N THR A 13 -3.77 24.84 -8.96
CA THR A 13 -4.63 25.08 -7.80
C THR A 13 -4.05 24.40 -6.53
N ALA A 14 -3.57 23.16 -6.67
CA ALA A 14 -3.15 22.37 -5.52
C ALA A 14 -1.78 22.79 -4.97
N PHE A 15 -0.85 23.19 -5.83
CA PHE A 15 0.54 23.38 -5.45
C PHE A 15 1.05 24.81 -5.48
N VAL A 16 0.32 25.72 -6.16
CA VAL A 16 0.80 27.08 -6.38
C VAL A 16 -0.16 28.11 -5.85
N ASP A 17 -1.43 28.13 -6.32
CA ASP A 17 -2.41 29.17 -6.01
C ASP A 17 -3.82 28.61 -5.99
N ALA A 18 -4.42 28.55 -4.81
CA ALA A 18 -5.76 28.02 -4.60
C ALA A 18 -6.88 28.89 -5.23
N SER A 19 -6.59 30.13 -5.65
CA SER A 19 -7.54 31.00 -6.35
C SER A 19 -7.78 30.59 -7.81
N VAL A 20 -6.91 29.74 -8.37
CA VAL A 20 -7.07 29.21 -9.73
C VAL A 20 -8.22 28.20 -9.76
N ALA A 21 -9.22 28.46 -10.60
CA ALA A 21 -10.34 27.54 -10.78
C ALA A 21 -9.89 26.24 -11.47
N SER A 22 -10.23 25.10 -10.90
CA SER A 22 -9.92 23.78 -11.46
C SER A 22 -10.98 22.75 -11.13
N ASP A 23 -11.04 21.69 -11.92
CA ASP A 23 -11.92 20.54 -11.67
C ASP A 23 -11.34 19.69 -10.53
N GLU A 24 -12.12 19.46 -9.49
CA GLU A 24 -11.71 18.68 -8.30
C GLU A 24 -11.25 17.26 -8.64
N ARG A 25 -11.81 16.65 -9.70
CA ARG A 25 -11.43 15.30 -10.14
C ARG A 25 -9.97 15.18 -10.54
N TYR A 26 -9.38 16.29 -11.04
CA TYR A 26 -7.99 16.32 -11.52
C TYR A 26 -7.04 17.00 -10.53
N ARG A 27 -7.57 17.54 -9.44
CA ARG A 27 -6.77 18.25 -8.44
C ARG A 27 -6.01 17.24 -7.58
N PRO A 28 -4.67 17.37 -7.46
CA PRO A 28 -3.92 16.68 -6.43
C PRO A 28 -4.48 16.95 -5.03
N SER A 29 -4.54 15.92 -4.21
CA SER A 29 -5.17 16.01 -2.88
C SER A 29 -4.45 15.18 -1.83
N LEU A 30 -4.57 15.60 -0.58
CA LEU A 30 -4.10 14.86 0.59
C LEU A 30 -5.25 14.04 1.17
N ILE A 31 -5.04 12.73 1.28
CA ILE A 31 -5.99 11.80 1.90
C ILE A 31 -5.49 11.48 3.31
N THR A 32 -6.29 11.82 4.33
CA THR A 32 -5.90 11.69 5.74
C THR A 32 -6.81 10.78 6.57
N ASN A 33 -7.77 10.08 5.96
CA ASN A 33 -8.83 9.34 6.64
C ASN A 33 -9.63 10.23 7.61
N SER A 34 -9.93 11.45 7.20
CA SER A 34 -10.69 12.39 8.03
C SER A 34 -12.15 11.94 8.11
N GLN A 35 -12.66 11.82 9.32
CA GLN A 35 -14.09 11.54 9.55
C GLN A 35 -14.98 12.72 9.16
N VAL A 36 -14.44 13.93 9.23
CA VAL A 36 -15.18 15.18 8.91
C VAL A 36 -15.51 15.24 7.43
N ASP A 37 -14.54 14.85 6.57
CA ASP A 37 -14.71 14.92 5.12
C ASP A 37 -15.33 13.65 4.53
N GLY A 38 -15.53 12.60 5.35
CA GLY A 38 -16.04 11.31 4.92
C GLY A 38 -15.14 10.57 3.90
N CYS A 39 -13.93 11.09 3.68
CA CYS A 39 -12.98 10.56 2.71
C CYS A 39 -11.95 9.67 3.42
N SER A 40 -11.97 8.39 3.09
CA SER A 40 -10.95 7.44 3.53
C SER A 40 -10.14 6.94 2.34
N LEU A 41 -8.91 6.49 2.59
CA LEU A 41 -8.12 5.84 1.54
C LEU A 41 -8.85 4.63 0.96
N LEU A 42 -9.59 3.87 1.78
CA LEU A 42 -10.41 2.76 1.32
C LEU A 42 -11.43 3.18 0.27
N SER A 43 -12.15 4.30 0.50
CA SER A 43 -13.15 4.79 -0.46
C SER A 43 -12.51 5.22 -1.78
N VAL A 44 -11.33 5.84 -1.70
CA VAL A 44 -10.55 6.23 -2.87
C VAL A 44 -10.06 5.00 -3.64
N LEU A 45 -9.45 4.01 -2.97
CA LEU A 45 -9.00 2.78 -3.61
C LEU A 45 -10.15 2.04 -4.31
N LYS A 46 -11.31 1.92 -3.67
CA LYS A 46 -12.50 1.30 -4.29
C LYS A 46 -12.92 2.03 -5.57
N ARG A 47 -12.90 3.35 -5.58
CA ARG A 47 -13.22 4.16 -6.75
C ARG A 47 -12.21 3.94 -7.88
N GLU A 48 -10.91 4.02 -7.59
CA GLU A 48 -9.87 3.85 -8.60
C GLU A 48 -9.88 2.41 -9.17
N PHE A 49 -10.01 1.38 -8.35
CA PHE A 49 -10.17 0.00 -8.82
C PHE A 49 -11.40 -0.21 -9.71
N SER A 50 -12.50 0.50 -9.43
CA SER A 50 -13.74 0.33 -10.21
C SER A 50 -13.60 0.75 -11.66
N SER A 51 -12.70 1.67 -11.97
CA SER A 51 -12.53 2.31 -13.28
C SER A 51 -11.19 2.03 -13.96
N CYS A 52 -10.23 1.43 -13.27
CA CYS A 52 -8.91 1.17 -13.86
C CYS A 52 -8.94 0.06 -14.93
N SER A 53 -8.03 0.17 -15.90
CA SER A 53 -7.71 -0.86 -16.89
C SER A 53 -6.54 -1.75 -16.46
N SER A 54 -5.68 -1.28 -15.57
CA SER A 54 -4.63 -2.03 -14.87
C SER A 54 -4.21 -1.30 -13.62
N PHE A 55 -3.51 -1.99 -12.71
CA PHE A 55 -2.99 -1.40 -11.48
C PHE A 55 -1.68 -2.03 -11.04
N ASP A 56 -0.86 -1.24 -10.34
CA ASP A 56 0.36 -1.68 -9.68
C ASP A 56 0.34 -1.19 -8.22
N LEU A 57 0.54 -2.09 -7.29
CA LEU A 57 0.65 -1.78 -5.86
C LEU A 57 2.04 -2.12 -5.35
N CYS A 58 2.70 -1.18 -4.69
CA CYS A 58 3.92 -1.39 -3.94
C CYS A 58 3.63 -1.11 -2.47
N VAL A 59 3.45 -2.15 -1.66
CA VAL A 59 3.00 -1.99 -0.27
C VAL A 59 3.76 -2.93 0.65
N ALA A 60 4.51 -2.37 1.60
CA ALA A 60 5.35 -3.15 2.51
C ALA A 60 4.54 -4.17 3.33
N PHE A 61 3.36 -3.76 3.85
CA PHE A 61 2.55 -4.61 4.72
C PHE A 61 1.13 -4.77 4.20
N ILE A 62 0.69 -6.03 4.13
CA ILE A 62 -0.66 -6.40 3.74
C ILE A 62 -1.25 -7.28 4.85
N ALA A 63 -2.29 -6.81 5.51
CA ALA A 63 -3.02 -7.58 6.50
C ALA A 63 -4.31 -8.16 5.91
N ASP A 64 -4.79 -9.26 6.48
CA ASP A 64 -6.09 -9.83 6.13
C ASP A 64 -7.23 -8.83 6.28
N THR A 65 -7.18 -8.05 7.35
CA THR A 65 -8.14 -6.98 7.63
C THR A 65 -8.13 -5.86 6.58
N GLY A 66 -7.00 -5.65 5.88
CA GLY A 66 -6.90 -4.70 4.77
C GLY A 66 -7.41 -5.27 3.44
N LEU A 67 -7.27 -6.57 3.21
CA LEU A 67 -7.79 -7.24 2.01
C LEU A 67 -9.31 -7.44 2.10
N GLN A 68 -9.85 -7.78 3.26
CA GLN A 68 -11.26 -8.10 3.45
C GLN A 68 -12.22 -7.07 2.84
N PRO A 69 -12.09 -5.76 3.06
CA PRO A 69 -12.97 -4.76 2.46
C PRO A 69 -12.79 -4.59 0.95
N LEU A 70 -11.76 -5.19 0.35
CA LEU A 70 -11.45 -5.13 -1.08
C LEU A 70 -11.84 -6.42 -1.84
N VAL A 71 -12.25 -7.49 -1.16
CA VAL A 71 -12.58 -8.79 -1.78
C VAL A 71 -13.55 -8.67 -2.95
N GLN A 72 -14.64 -7.93 -2.79
CA GLN A 72 -15.63 -7.72 -3.85
C GLN A 72 -15.04 -6.97 -5.04
N VAL A 73 -14.22 -5.97 -4.77
CA VAL A 73 -13.55 -5.16 -5.80
C VAL A 73 -12.54 -6.01 -6.57
N LEU A 74 -11.71 -6.78 -5.87
CA LEU A 74 -10.73 -7.69 -6.48
C LEU A 74 -11.43 -8.77 -7.33
N SER A 75 -12.55 -9.31 -6.85
CA SER A 75 -13.37 -10.26 -7.62
C SER A 75 -13.95 -9.62 -8.89
N SER A 76 -14.43 -8.38 -8.80
CA SER A 76 -14.90 -7.61 -9.96
C SER A 76 -13.79 -7.36 -10.99
N LEU A 77 -12.58 -7.03 -10.54
CA LEU A 77 -11.40 -6.86 -11.40
C LEU A 77 -11.11 -8.15 -12.18
N ARG A 78 -11.15 -9.30 -11.50
CA ARG A 78 -10.99 -10.62 -12.14
C ARG A 78 -12.05 -10.86 -13.20
N GLN A 79 -13.32 -10.62 -12.90
CA GLN A 79 -14.43 -10.79 -13.87
C GLN A 79 -14.28 -9.90 -15.10
N ARG A 80 -13.78 -8.67 -14.92
CA ARG A 80 -13.51 -7.72 -16.02
C ARG A 80 -12.21 -8.00 -16.77
N GLY A 81 -11.41 -8.99 -16.36
CA GLY A 81 -10.11 -9.30 -16.95
C GLY A 81 -9.03 -8.25 -16.70
N VAL A 82 -9.24 -7.37 -15.73
CA VAL A 82 -8.25 -6.34 -15.37
C VAL A 82 -7.03 -7.00 -14.74
N LYS A 83 -5.84 -6.73 -15.28
CA LYS A 83 -4.57 -7.24 -14.78
C LYS A 83 -4.00 -6.30 -13.72
N GLY A 84 -3.38 -6.88 -12.71
CA GLY A 84 -2.71 -6.13 -11.66
C GLY A 84 -1.40 -6.75 -11.24
N ARG A 85 -0.54 -5.93 -10.63
CA ARG A 85 0.71 -6.37 -10.00
C ARG A 85 0.73 -5.89 -8.55
N ILE A 86 1.19 -6.74 -7.66
CA ILE A 86 1.39 -6.40 -6.24
C ILE A 86 2.81 -6.76 -5.87
N LEU A 87 3.58 -5.77 -5.49
CA LEU A 87 4.88 -5.92 -4.86
C LEU A 87 4.73 -5.67 -3.36
N THR A 88 5.08 -6.66 -2.57
CA THR A 88 5.10 -6.55 -1.10
C THR A 88 6.44 -7.04 -0.56
N SER A 89 6.63 -7.06 0.76
CA SER A 89 7.92 -7.44 1.33
C SER A 89 7.79 -8.41 2.50
N THR A 90 8.93 -9.00 2.88
CA THR A 90 9.08 -9.73 4.14
C THR A 90 9.57 -8.84 5.29
N TYR A 91 9.61 -7.53 5.08
CA TYR A 91 10.14 -6.58 6.05
C TYR A 91 9.50 -6.77 7.43
N LEU A 92 10.31 -6.99 8.44
CA LEU A 92 9.93 -7.27 9.83
C LEU A 92 8.97 -8.47 10.01
N ASN A 93 8.78 -9.33 9.01
CA ASN A 93 7.88 -10.49 9.03
C ASN A 93 6.41 -10.15 9.38
N PHE A 94 5.95 -8.94 9.07
CA PHE A 94 4.57 -8.53 9.35
C PHE A 94 3.53 -9.26 8.51
N ASN A 95 3.87 -9.55 7.25
CA ASN A 95 2.94 -10.25 6.35
C ASN A 95 2.76 -11.70 6.79
N ARG A 96 1.52 -12.12 6.98
CA ARG A 96 1.20 -13.51 7.37
C ARG A 96 1.13 -14.42 6.14
N PRO A 97 1.56 -15.69 6.24
CA PRO A 97 1.45 -16.66 5.14
C PRO A 97 0.03 -16.80 4.57
N GLU A 98 -0.99 -16.66 5.42
CA GLU A 98 -2.41 -16.76 5.04
C GLU A 98 -2.84 -15.62 4.11
N VAL A 99 -2.28 -14.42 4.26
CA VAL A 99 -2.51 -13.28 3.38
C VAL A 99 -1.95 -13.54 2.00
N PHE A 100 -0.75 -14.10 1.93
CA PHE A 100 -0.14 -14.50 0.67
C PHE A 100 -0.96 -15.60 -0.03
N ALA A 101 -1.47 -16.58 0.72
CA ALA A 101 -2.33 -17.61 0.17
C ALA A 101 -3.61 -17.04 -0.46
N LYS A 102 -4.24 -16.05 0.19
CA LYS A 102 -5.41 -15.34 -0.36
C LYS A 102 -5.07 -14.55 -1.62
N LEU A 103 -3.92 -13.89 -1.67
CA LEU A 103 -3.50 -13.15 -2.87
C LEU A 103 -3.31 -14.07 -4.07
N LEU A 104 -2.83 -15.31 -3.88
CA LEU A 104 -2.68 -16.31 -4.95
C LEU A 104 -4.02 -16.80 -5.55
N GLU A 105 -5.16 -16.54 -4.90
CA GLU A 105 -6.48 -16.91 -5.45
C GLU A 105 -6.91 -16.01 -6.62
N TYR A 106 -6.23 -14.85 -6.79
CA TYR A 106 -6.52 -13.89 -7.85
C TYR A 106 -5.58 -14.08 -9.05
N GLU A 107 -5.94 -14.96 -9.97
CA GLU A 107 -5.14 -15.32 -11.17
C GLU A 107 -4.83 -14.14 -12.10
N ASN A 108 -5.60 -13.06 -12.01
CA ASN A 108 -5.39 -11.82 -12.76
C ASN A 108 -4.37 -10.88 -12.10
N ILE A 109 -3.84 -11.24 -10.93
CA ILE A 109 -2.91 -10.43 -10.16
C ILE A 109 -1.58 -11.17 -10.06
N ASP A 110 -0.51 -10.58 -10.61
CA ASP A 110 0.85 -11.05 -10.38
C ASP A 110 1.36 -10.51 -9.05
N VAL A 111 1.78 -11.40 -8.15
CA VAL A 111 2.25 -11.03 -6.82
C VAL A 111 3.69 -11.42 -6.66
N ARG A 112 4.53 -10.46 -6.27
CA ARG A 112 5.93 -10.70 -5.94
C ARG A 112 6.26 -10.19 -4.55
N VAL A 113 7.29 -10.78 -3.97
CA VAL A 113 7.75 -10.47 -2.62
C VAL A 113 9.22 -10.03 -2.69
N TYR A 114 9.48 -8.79 -2.32
CA TYR A 114 10.83 -8.27 -2.17
C TYR A 114 11.38 -8.69 -0.80
N GLN A 115 12.51 -9.36 -0.79
CA GLN A 115 13.14 -9.92 0.41
C GLN A 115 14.09 -8.94 1.11
N GLY A 116 14.36 -7.80 0.48
CA GLY A 116 15.16 -6.72 1.06
C GLY A 116 14.35 -5.77 1.96
N SER A 117 14.98 -4.68 2.36
CA SER A 117 14.34 -3.64 3.18
C SER A 117 13.48 -2.72 2.31
N MET A 118 12.18 -2.92 2.29
CA MET A 118 11.21 -2.09 1.60
C MET A 118 10.13 -1.62 2.56
N HIS A 119 9.91 -0.31 2.61
CA HIS A 119 8.84 0.30 3.40
C HIS A 119 7.96 1.25 2.56
N ALA A 120 8.03 1.14 1.24
CA ALA A 120 7.23 1.94 0.31
C ALA A 120 5.74 1.61 0.41
N LYS A 121 4.88 2.62 0.15
CA LYS A 121 3.44 2.47 -0.02
C LYS A 121 3.04 3.36 -1.19
N GLY A 122 2.80 2.71 -2.31
CA GLY A 122 2.39 3.32 -3.57
C GLY A 122 1.28 2.51 -4.23
N TYR A 123 0.30 3.20 -4.77
CA TYR A 123 -0.84 2.64 -5.48
C TYR A 123 -0.96 3.36 -6.81
N MET A 124 -0.86 2.65 -7.90
CA MET A 124 -0.95 3.20 -9.27
C MET A 124 -2.12 2.56 -10.01
N PHE A 125 -2.94 3.36 -10.64
CA PHE A 125 -4.11 2.91 -11.39
C PHE A 125 -4.10 3.56 -12.77
N LYS A 126 -4.15 2.75 -13.83
CA LYS A 126 -4.21 3.24 -15.21
C LYS A 126 -5.66 3.36 -15.68
N GLN A 127 -6.01 4.50 -16.26
CA GLN A 127 -7.32 4.78 -16.85
C GLN A 127 -7.13 5.46 -18.21
N GLY A 128 -7.07 4.67 -19.27
CA GLY A 128 -6.77 5.19 -20.61
C GLY A 128 -5.36 5.79 -20.67
N ASP A 129 -5.28 7.08 -20.97
CA ASP A 129 -4.05 7.86 -21.08
C ASP A 129 -3.60 8.54 -19.78
N VAL A 130 -4.42 8.44 -18.73
CA VAL A 130 -4.15 9.03 -17.41
C VAL A 130 -3.93 7.94 -16.38
N SER A 131 -2.95 8.13 -15.54
CA SER A 131 -2.71 7.31 -14.36
C SER A 131 -2.99 8.09 -13.09
N THR A 132 -3.71 7.47 -12.13
CA THR A 132 -3.83 7.95 -10.76
C THR A 132 -2.72 7.32 -9.92
N VAL A 133 -2.00 8.12 -9.19
CA VAL A 133 -0.93 7.70 -8.28
C VAL A 133 -1.27 8.16 -6.87
N ILE A 134 -1.12 7.25 -5.90
CA ILE A 134 -1.24 7.56 -4.48
C ILE A 134 0.04 7.11 -3.80
N ILE A 135 0.72 8.01 -3.13
CA ILE A 135 1.96 7.73 -2.38
C ILE A 135 1.80 8.28 -0.97
N GLY A 136 2.17 7.49 0.02
CA GLY A 136 2.08 7.97 1.39
C GLY A 136 2.50 6.96 2.46
N SER A 137 1.86 7.07 3.62
CA SER A 137 2.19 6.27 4.79
C SER A 137 1.34 5.01 4.94
N SER A 138 0.22 4.88 4.22
CA SER A 138 -0.75 3.81 4.44
C SER A 138 -0.33 2.46 3.88
N ASN A 139 -0.19 1.48 4.77
CA ASN A 139 -0.16 0.06 4.41
C ASN A 139 -1.57 -0.47 4.07
N LEU A 140 -1.64 -1.67 3.53
CA LEU A 140 -2.91 -2.34 3.22
C LEU A 140 -3.45 -3.05 4.49
N THR A 141 -3.80 -2.25 5.50
CA THR A 141 -4.43 -2.68 6.76
C THR A 141 -5.72 -1.91 6.97
N GLN A 142 -6.71 -2.49 7.67
CA GLN A 142 -8.00 -1.84 7.85
C GLN A 142 -7.86 -0.44 8.45
N THR A 143 -7.10 -0.31 9.53
CA THR A 143 -6.93 0.97 10.23
C THR A 143 -6.22 2.02 9.39
N ALA A 144 -5.16 1.64 8.64
CA ALA A 144 -4.48 2.56 7.73
C ALA A 144 -5.37 2.99 6.55
N LEU A 145 -6.31 2.14 6.14
CA LEU A 145 -7.24 2.45 5.06
C LEU A 145 -8.45 3.29 5.49
N THR A 146 -8.81 3.29 6.81
CA THR A 146 -10.11 3.86 7.25
C THR A 146 -10.04 4.84 8.41
N CYS A 147 -9.15 4.65 9.38
CA CYS A 147 -9.21 5.34 10.67
C CYS A 147 -7.94 6.08 11.07
N ASN A 148 -6.76 5.48 10.81
CA ASN A 148 -5.51 6.10 11.21
C ASN A 148 -5.31 7.44 10.50
N ARG A 149 -4.69 8.38 11.19
CA ARG A 149 -4.20 9.62 10.57
C ARG A 149 -3.00 9.28 9.70
N GLU A 150 -3.26 9.10 8.44
CA GLU A 150 -2.27 8.81 7.41
C GLU A 150 -2.14 10.01 6.47
N TRP A 151 -0.97 10.16 5.87
CA TRP A 151 -0.77 11.17 4.83
C TRP A 151 -0.49 10.46 3.52
N ASN A 152 -1.46 10.56 2.61
CA ASN A 152 -1.33 10.01 1.26
C ASN A 152 -1.63 11.09 0.24
N VAL A 153 -0.68 11.39 -0.61
CA VAL A 153 -0.85 12.32 -1.72
C VAL A 153 -1.40 11.56 -2.92
N LEU A 154 -2.54 12.01 -3.42
CA LEU A 154 -3.10 11.55 -4.68
C LEU A 154 -2.84 12.60 -5.76
N PHE A 155 -2.34 12.16 -6.90
CA PHE A 155 -2.26 12.99 -8.11
C PHE A 155 -2.57 12.16 -9.35
N ARG A 156 -2.87 12.87 -10.45
CA ARG A 156 -3.08 12.29 -11.77
C ARG A 156 -2.03 12.81 -12.73
N SER A 157 -1.60 11.95 -13.64
CA SER A 157 -0.55 12.27 -14.60
C SER A 157 -0.77 11.52 -15.91
N TYR A 158 -0.35 12.12 -17.01
CA TYR A 158 -0.11 11.39 -18.24
C TYR A 158 1.15 10.52 -18.11
N GLU A 159 1.28 9.54 -19.02
CA GLU A 159 2.44 8.64 -19.07
C GLU A 159 3.78 9.38 -19.23
N THR A 160 3.73 10.61 -19.78
CA THR A 160 4.89 11.48 -20.00
C THR A 160 5.26 12.34 -18.80
N GLY A 161 4.53 12.27 -17.68
CA GLY A 161 4.81 13.07 -16.49
C GLY A 161 5.99 12.51 -15.69
N ASP A 162 6.97 13.34 -15.37
CA ASP A 162 8.21 12.94 -14.69
C ASP A 162 7.99 12.24 -13.35
N MET A 163 7.03 12.70 -12.54
CA MET A 163 6.73 12.07 -11.26
C MET A 163 6.18 10.65 -11.43
N LEU A 164 5.27 10.45 -12.38
CA LEU A 164 4.76 9.11 -12.71
C LEU A 164 5.87 8.21 -13.24
N ALA A 165 6.72 8.73 -14.15
CA ALA A 165 7.85 8.01 -14.71
C ALA A 165 8.83 7.57 -13.62
N SER A 166 9.14 8.45 -12.66
CA SER A 166 10.02 8.15 -11.52
C SER A 166 9.44 7.06 -10.62
N VAL A 167 8.15 7.15 -10.27
CA VAL A 167 7.47 6.14 -9.43
C VAL A 167 7.43 4.78 -10.12
N ARG A 168 7.19 4.76 -11.43
CA ARG A 168 7.20 3.52 -12.21
C ARG A 168 8.60 2.94 -12.33
N SER A 169 9.60 3.76 -12.58
CA SER A 169 10.99 3.31 -12.66
C SER A 169 11.42 2.61 -11.37
N GLU A 170 11.11 3.19 -10.23
CA GLU A 170 11.36 2.60 -8.91
C GLU A 170 10.61 1.28 -8.71
N PHE A 171 9.33 1.25 -9.10
CA PHE A 171 8.54 0.02 -9.04
C PHE A 171 9.15 -1.09 -9.92
N GLU A 172 9.52 -0.78 -11.17
CA GLU A 172 10.12 -1.75 -12.10
C GLU A 172 11.49 -2.23 -11.62
N GLU A 173 12.30 -1.36 -11.04
CA GLU A 173 13.59 -1.72 -10.45
C GLU A 173 13.41 -2.74 -9.32
N LEU A 174 12.52 -2.45 -8.38
CA LEU A 174 12.20 -3.39 -7.30
C LEU A 174 11.56 -4.68 -7.82
N TRP A 175 10.67 -4.56 -8.82
CA TRP A 175 9.98 -5.69 -9.43
C TRP A 175 10.92 -6.66 -10.13
N ALA A 176 11.96 -6.13 -10.79
CA ALA A 176 12.97 -6.90 -11.52
C ALA A 176 14.19 -7.27 -10.68
N SER A 177 14.25 -6.82 -9.42
CA SER A 177 15.37 -7.08 -8.53
C SER A 177 15.62 -8.58 -8.32
N SER A 178 16.88 -8.98 -8.18
CA SER A 178 17.28 -10.34 -7.79
C SER A 178 16.75 -10.75 -6.41
N ASP A 179 16.45 -9.78 -5.55
CA ASP A 179 15.87 -9.99 -4.23
C ASP A 179 14.33 -10.10 -4.27
N THR A 180 13.72 -10.01 -5.45
CA THR A 180 12.28 -10.14 -5.65
C THR A 180 11.94 -11.51 -6.18
N VAL A 181 11.10 -12.22 -5.45
CA VAL A 181 10.66 -13.57 -5.80
C VAL A 181 9.18 -13.60 -6.18
N GLN A 182 8.85 -14.45 -7.14
CA GLN A 182 7.47 -14.73 -7.51
C GLN A 182 6.77 -15.43 -6.35
N LEU A 183 5.61 -14.92 -5.94
CA LEU A 183 4.80 -15.60 -4.92
C LEU A 183 4.31 -16.95 -5.45
N SER A 184 4.54 -18.00 -4.68
CA SER A 184 4.10 -19.37 -4.99
C SER A 184 3.70 -20.12 -3.73
N LYS A 185 2.96 -21.23 -3.91
CA LYS A 185 2.61 -22.10 -2.77
C LYS A 185 3.85 -22.64 -2.06
N ALA A 186 4.89 -23.02 -2.81
CA ALA A 186 6.15 -23.52 -2.24
C ALA A 186 6.81 -22.43 -1.39
N TRP A 187 6.92 -21.22 -1.92
CA TRP A 187 7.49 -20.09 -1.18
C TRP A 187 6.72 -19.76 0.11
N ILE A 188 5.36 -19.84 0.07
CA ILE A 188 4.52 -19.60 1.26
C ILE A 188 4.81 -20.63 2.36
N GLU A 189 5.00 -21.92 2.00
CA GLU A 189 5.34 -22.95 2.98
C GLU A 189 6.75 -22.74 3.58
N GLU A 190 7.74 -22.39 2.76
CA GLU A 190 9.07 -22.05 3.23
C GLU A 190 9.03 -20.83 4.17
N TYR A 191 8.28 -19.81 3.81
CA TYR A 191 8.10 -18.61 4.65
C TYR A 191 7.37 -18.93 5.96
N ARG A 192 6.39 -19.84 5.95
CA ARG A 192 5.68 -20.31 7.14
C ARG A 192 6.64 -21.00 8.11
N GLU A 193 7.51 -21.90 7.62
CA GLU A 193 8.51 -22.57 8.44
C GLU A 193 9.57 -21.57 8.95
N TYR A 194 10.03 -20.66 8.10
CA TYR A 194 10.93 -19.60 8.52
C TYR A 194 10.35 -18.78 9.68
N ARG A 195 9.09 -18.37 9.59
CA ARG A 195 8.43 -17.62 10.68
C ARG A 195 8.33 -18.41 11.97
N LYS A 196 8.05 -19.72 11.93
CA LYS A 196 7.99 -20.56 13.12
C LYS A 196 9.34 -20.61 13.85
N THR A 197 10.42 -20.71 13.10
CA THR A 197 11.78 -20.84 13.67
C THR A 197 12.35 -19.50 14.14
N HIS A 198 11.89 -18.38 13.52
CA HIS A 198 12.37 -17.02 13.80
C HIS A 198 11.36 -16.17 14.60
N GLN A 199 10.30 -16.78 15.13
CA GLN A 199 9.46 -16.10 16.12
C GLN A 199 10.29 -15.85 17.38
N VAL A 200 10.63 -14.57 17.59
CA VAL A 200 11.21 -14.15 18.87
C VAL A 200 10.14 -14.43 19.94
N LYS A 201 10.44 -15.37 20.85
CA LYS A 201 9.58 -15.63 22.01
C LYS A 201 9.45 -14.33 22.79
N SER A 202 8.31 -13.68 22.68
CA SER A 202 8.01 -12.51 23.49
C SER A 202 8.02 -12.93 24.95
N ALA A 203 8.88 -12.30 25.72
CA ALA A 203 8.86 -12.43 27.17
C ALA A 203 7.52 -11.93 27.71
N PRO A 204 6.90 -12.62 28.70
CA PRO A 204 5.64 -12.16 29.27
C PRO A 204 5.86 -10.94 30.16
N ASN A 205 5.04 -9.92 29.95
CA ASN A 205 4.75 -8.78 30.83
C ASN A 205 5.71 -7.59 30.86
N LYS A 206 5.26 -6.54 30.18
CA LYS A 206 5.07 -5.25 30.87
C LYS A 206 3.97 -4.46 30.15
N LYS A 207 2.80 -4.36 30.78
CA LYS A 207 1.73 -3.38 30.45
C LYS A 207 2.32 -2.01 30.65
N THR A 208 2.45 -1.24 29.58
CA THR A 208 2.40 0.23 29.63
C THR A 208 2.52 0.83 28.22
N PHE A 209 1.58 1.63 27.82
CA PHE A 209 1.54 2.57 26.68
C PHE A 209 1.51 2.07 25.23
N VAL A 210 1.15 0.83 24.95
CA VAL A 210 1.02 0.30 23.57
C VAL A 210 -0.41 -0.17 23.23
N SER A 211 -1.41 0.14 24.07
CA SER A 211 -2.74 -0.45 23.94
C SER A 211 -3.45 -0.15 22.61
N ASN A 212 -3.25 1.03 22.01
CA ASN A 212 -3.99 1.41 20.81
C ASN A 212 -3.37 0.95 19.49
N ALA A 213 -2.06 0.63 19.48
CA ALA A 213 -1.40 0.12 18.27
C ALA A 213 -1.51 -1.42 18.15
N VAL A 214 -1.59 -2.13 19.29
CA VAL A 214 -1.68 -3.60 19.33
C VAL A 214 -3.09 -4.09 19.00
N GLU A 215 -4.14 -3.37 19.40
CA GLU A 215 -5.53 -3.70 19.01
C GLU A 215 -5.75 -3.57 17.49
N ALA A 216 -5.00 -2.70 16.83
CA ALA A 216 -5.08 -2.50 15.38
C ALA A 216 -4.40 -3.61 14.56
N LEU A 217 -3.50 -4.41 15.17
CA LEU A 217 -2.69 -5.43 14.48
C LEU A 217 -3.17 -6.88 14.68
N GLY A 218 -4.24 -7.07 15.45
CA GLY A 218 -4.67 -8.43 15.85
C GLY A 218 -3.77 -9.00 16.96
N THR A 219 -4.35 -9.67 17.91
CA THR A 219 -3.80 -10.03 19.23
C THR A 219 -2.54 -10.89 19.27
N ASP A 220 -1.96 -11.29 18.14
CA ASP A 220 -0.84 -12.23 18.09
C ASP A 220 0.48 -11.68 17.51
N ASP A 221 0.53 -10.44 17.01
CA ASP A 221 1.74 -9.86 16.43
C ASP A 221 2.42 -8.88 17.41
N VAL A 222 3.24 -9.40 18.31
CA VAL A 222 4.13 -8.57 19.14
C VAL A 222 5.29 -8.09 18.27
N ILE A 223 5.35 -6.79 18.03
CA ILE A 223 6.45 -6.13 17.33
C ILE A 223 7.71 -6.23 18.22
N CYS A 224 8.71 -7.00 17.78
CA CYS A 224 10.02 -6.99 18.42
C CYS A 224 10.87 -5.87 17.80
N PRO A 225 11.46 -4.99 18.63
CA PRO A 225 12.37 -3.96 18.14
C PRO A 225 13.54 -4.60 17.39
N ASN A 226 13.91 -4.02 16.24
CA ASN A 226 15.14 -4.41 15.56
C ASN A 226 16.37 -4.00 16.41
N LYS A 227 17.56 -4.45 15.99
CA LYS A 227 18.81 -4.22 16.75
C LYS A 227 19.04 -2.73 17.06
N MET A 228 18.73 -1.83 16.11
CA MET A 228 18.88 -0.37 16.33
C MET A 228 17.83 0.18 17.29
N GLN A 229 16.59 -0.28 17.21
CA GLN A 229 15.53 0.10 18.14
C GLN A 229 15.81 -0.42 19.55
N SER A 230 16.35 -1.63 19.69
CA SER A 230 16.78 -2.18 20.98
C SER A 230 17.92 -1.37 21.59
N MET A 231 18.93 -0.98 20.79
CA MET A 231 20.02 -0.12 21.23
C MET A 231 19.53 1.28 21.64
N ALA A 232 18.57 1.86 20.89
CA ALA A 232 17.97 3.15 21.24
C ALA A 232 17.17 3.06 22.55
N LEU A 233 16.44 1.98 22.78
CA LEU A 233 15.71 1.74 24.03
C LEU A 233 16.65 1.49 25.24
N GLU A 234 17.83 0.91 25.02
CA GLU A 234 18.84 0.74 26.06
C GLU A 234 19.53 2.07 26.40
N ALA A 235 19.74 2.94 25.40
CA ALA A 235 20.34 4.26 25.62
C ALA A 235 19.40 5.26 26.35
N LEU A 236 18.10 4.96 26.45
CA LEU A 236 17.10 5.75 27.16
C LEU A 236 16.82 5.25 28.60
N LYS A 237 17.54 4.23 29.07
CA LYS A 237 17.52 3.73 30.45
C LYS A 237 18.63 4.35 31.27
#